data_1e7f4cf96fd11ee5883d38db033c50c8
#
_entry.id   1e7f4cf96fd11ee5883d38db033c50c8
#
_cell.length_a   1.000
_cell.length_b   1.000
_cell.length_c   1.000
_cell.angle_alpha   90.00
_cell.angle_beta   90.00
_cell.angle_gamma   90.00
#
_symmetry.space_group_name_H-M   'P 1'
#
loop_
_entity.id
_entity.type
_entity.pdbx_description
1 polymer ?
#
loop_
_entity_poly.entity_id
_entity_poly.type
_entity_poly.pdbx_seq_one_letter_code
_entity_poly.pdbx_strand_id
1 'polypeptide(L)'
;MTDMKSEILRAALTADDEIALLDLREQGEFGACHLFWAVNTPLSRLEFEVARLVPRLGTPIVVITAGDADLAGRGAVALTDLGYSDVTICPDTPDGWVAAGFTLYSGINVPSKAFGEAVEHHYGTPALHASELKAMQDRGDDLVVLDSRTFAEYHNMNIPQGISVPGGELAYRVRDLAPSEETLVVVNCAGRTRSILGAQSVINAGIPNKVIALENGTMGWHLAGLELEHGRTDRFPSGDPESLDATIAMRDRIAAEHGVETIDRARLAEWQSEAEGRTLYLLDVRDPDEFATGHLPGSRSAPGGQLVQATDFQIGVPNGRIVLIDDTGVRATMTAH
;
A
#
# COMPACT_ATOMS: atom_id res chain seq x y z
N MET A 1 -26.21 -15.84 15.78
CA MET A 1 -25.53 -14.72 15.10
C MET A 1 -26.45 -13.52 15.18
N THR A 2 -25.91 -12.35 15.48
CA THR A 2 -26.69 -11.10 15.56
C THR A 2 -26.54 -10.37 14.22
N ASP A 3 -27.65 -9.91 13.65
CA ASP A 3 -27.58 -9.09 12.43
C ASP A 3 -27.25 -7.65 12.81
N MET A 4 -26.30 -7.06 12.10
CA MET A 4 -25.87 -5.66 12.27
C MET A 4 -26.47 -4.80 11.16
N LYS A 5 -26.95 -3.59 11.51
CA LYS A 5 -27.44 -2.61 10.54
C LYS A 5 -26.30 -1.69 10.07
N SER A 6 -26.44 -1.13 8.86
CA SER A 6 -25.45 -0.25 8.23
C SER A 6 -25.06 0.97 9.09
N GLU A 7 -26.00 1.60 9.82
CA GLU A 7 -25.69 2.73 10.70
C GLU A 7 -24.79 2.32 11.88
N ILE A 8 -25.06 1.14 12.47
CA ILE A 8 -24.26 0.60 13.57
C ILE A 8 -22.87 0.22 13.06
N LEU A 9 -22.81 -0.44 11.89
CA LEU A 9 -21.55 -0.78 11.23
C LEU A 9 -20.71 0.48 10.96
N ARG A 10 -21.33 1.54 10.41
CA ARG A 10 -20.62 2.81 10.12
C ARG A 10 -20.04 3.41 11.40
N ALA A 11 -20.79 3.42 12.49
CA ALA A 11 -20.30 3.91 13.78
C ALA A 11 -19.11 3.09 14.30
N ALA A 12 -19.18 1.76 14.22
CA ALA A 12 -18.10 0.87 14.63
C ALA A 12 -16.82 1.07 13.76
N LEU A 13 -16.97 1.21 12.45
CA LEU A 13 -15.84 1.43 11.53
C LEU A 13 -15.13 2.79 11.70
N THR A 14 -15.76 3.73 12.38
CA THR A 14 -15.19 5.07 12.65
C THR A 14 -14.80 5.28 14.10
N ALA A 15 -14.99 4.28 14.94
CA ALA A 15 -14.46 4.25 16.30
C ALA A 15 -12.97 3.85 16.32
N ASP A 16 -12.33 4.03 17.48
CA ASP A 16 -10.92 3.68 17.67
C ASP A 16 -10.71 2.18 18.02
N ASP A 17 -11.79 1.41 18.07
CA ASP A 17 -11.74 -0.02 18.35
C ASP A 17 -11.32 -0.84 17.12
N GLU A 18 -10.74 -2.02 17.37
CA GLU A 18 -10.40 -2.97 16.32
C GLU A 18 -11.65 -3.70 15.80
N ILE A 19 -11.87 -3.64 14.49
CA ILE A 19 -12.94 -4.36 13.80
C ILE A 19 -12.48 -4.71 12.38
N ALA A 20 -12.78 -5.93 11.92
CA ALA A 20 -12.54 -6.33 10.54
C ALA A 20 -13.85 -6.35 9.75
N LEU A 21 -13.87 -5.72 8.59
CA LEU A 21 -14.99 -5.78 7.64
C LEU A 21 -14.60 -6.61 6.43
N LEU A 22 -15.10 -7.83 6.33
CA LEU A 22 -14.77 -8.77 5.27
C LEU A 22 -15.90 -8.87 4.23
N ASP A 23 -15.60 -8.56 2.98
CA ASP A 23 -16.50 -8.78 1.85
C ASP A 23 -16.14 -10.11 1.20
N LEU A 24 -17.06 -11.08 1.29
CA LEU A 24 -16.82 -12.46 0.86
C LEU A 24 -17.15 -12.72 -0.62
N ARG A 25 -17.59 -11.70 -1.36
CA ARG A 25 -17.85 -11.81 -2.79
C ARG A 25 -16.55 -11.96 -3.58
N GLU A 26 -16.66 -12.55 -4.76
CA GLU A 26 -15.54 -12.59 -5.69
C GLU A 26 -15.08 -11.18 -6.12
N GLN A 27 -13.81 -11.04 -6.47
CA GLN A 27 -13.18 -9.73 -6.74
C GLN A 27 -13.92 -8.91 -7.82
N GLY A 28 -14.52 -9.57 -8.82
CA GLY A 28 -15.29 -8.89 -9.86
C GLY A 28 -16.53 -8.19 -9.30
N GLU A 29 -17.25 -8.84 -8.40
CA GLU A 29 -18.44 -8.28 -7.74
C GLU A 29 -18.06 -7.19 -6.73
N PHE A 30 -17.02 -7.43 -5.93
CA PHE A 30 -16.44 -6.43 -5.04
C PHE A 30 -16.02 -5.17 -5.82
N GLY A 31 -15.30 -5.35 -6.92
CA GLY A 31 -14.83 -4.24 -7.77
C GLY A 31 -15.97 -3.46 -8.45
N ALA A 32 -17.17 -4.04 -8.59
CA ALA A 32 -18.33 -3.32 -9.11
C ALA A 32 -18.88 -2.29 -8.09
N CYS A 33 -19.03 -2.71 -6.83
CA CYS A 33 -19.37 -1.79 -5.73
C CYS A 33 -19.05 -2.40 -4.37
N HIS A 34 -18.48 -1.60 -3.46
CA HIS A 34 -18.15 -2.01 -2.10
C HIS A 34 -18.09 -0.83 -1.12
N LEU A 35 -18.01 -1.13 0.17
CA LEU A 35 -17.78 -0.15 1.24
C LEU A 35 -16.30 0.22 1.31
N PHE A 36 -15.98 1.47 1.66
CA PHE A 36 -14.61 1.99 1.71
C PHE A 36 -13.65 1.16 2.57
N TRP A 37 -14.13 0.69 3.73
CA TRP A 37 -13.32 -0.09 4.69
C TRP A 37 -13.35 -1.59 4.45
N ALA A 38 -14.12 -2.06 3.46
CA ALA A 38 -14.27 -3.49 3.21
C ALA A 38 -12.98 -4.07 2.63
N VAL A 39 -12.53 -5.18 3.22
CA VAL A 39 -11.44 -6.00 2.72
C VAL A 39 -12.02 -7.13 1.90
N ASN A 40 -11.64 -7.22 0.63
CA ASN A 40 -12.10 -8.31 -0.22
C ASN A 40 -11.42 -9.62 0.16
N THR A 41 -12.21 -10.52 0.71
CA THR A 41 -11.76 -11.84 1.16
C THR A 41 -12.74 -12.89 0.65
N PRO A 42 -12.72 -13.22 -0.65
CA PRO A 42 -13.67 -14.13 -1.25
C PRO A 42 -13.79 -15.44 -0.48
N LEU A 43 -15.01 -15.98 -0.31
CA LEU A 43 -15.21 -17.25 0.39
C LEU A 43 -14.34 -18.37 -0.19
N SER A 44 -14.09 -18.36 -1.49
CA SER A 44 -13.22 -19.32 -2.19
C SER A 44 -11.75 -19.27 -1.71
N ARG A 45 -11.33 -18.19 -1.04
CA ARG A 45 -9.96 -17.95 -0.57
C ARG A 45 -9.86 -17.65 0.92
N LEU A 46 -11.00 -17.58 1.62
CA LEU A 46 -11.10 -17.15 3.00
C LEU A 46 -10.11 -17.88 3.92
N GLU A 47 -10.05 -19.21 3.85
CA GLU A 47 -9.19 -20.04 4.69
C GLU A 47 -7.69 -19.75 4.51
N PHE A 48 -7.29 -19.32 3.31
CA PHE A 48 -5.89 -19.00 3.00
C PHE A 48 -5.48 -17.58 3.41
N GLU A 49 -6.44 -16.67 3.48
CA GLU A 49 -6.15 -15.24 3.61
C GLU A 49 -6.51 -14.67 4.98
N VAL A 50 -7.56 -15.19 5.63
CA VAL A 50 -8.10 -14.56 6.84
C VAL A 50 -7.11 -14.48 7.99
N ALA A 51 -6.32 -15.54 8.24
CA ALA A 51 -5.33 -15.53 9.32
C ALA A 51 -4.24 -14.47 9.13
N ARG A 52 -3.95 -14.12 7.89
CA ARG A 52 -3.00 -13.05 7.52
C ARG A 52 -3.63 -11.67 7.69
N LEU A 53 -4.90 -11.53 7.32
CA LEU A 53 -5.63 -10.26 7.36
C LEU A 53 -6.14 -9.93 8.77
N VAL A 54 -6.58 -10.94 9.50
CA VAL A 54 -7.13 -10.83 10.84
C VAL A 54 -6.42 -11.81 11.79
N PRO A 55 -5.18 -11.51 12.21
CA PRO A 55 -4.33 -12.47 12.92
C PRO A 55 -4.82 -12.81 14.33
N ARG A 56 -5.66 -11.98 14.96
CA ARG A 56 -6.21 -12.20 16.30
C ARG A 56 -7.60 -12.84 16.24
N LEU A 57 -7.75 -14.06 16.77
CA LEU A 57 -8.99 -14.82 16.72
C LEU A 57 -10.17 -14.18 17.48
N GLY A 58 -9.88 -13.31 18.44
CA GLY A 58 -10.89 -12.53 19.17
C GLY A 58 -11.25 -11.17 18.55
N THR A 59 -10.73 -10.85 17.34
CA THR A 59 -11.13 -9.61 16.65
C THR A 59 -12.58 -9.69 16.22
N PRO A 60 -13.41 -8.67 16.49
CA PRO A 60 -14.76 -8.59 15.93
C PRO A 60 -14.70 -8.57 14.39
N ILE A 61 -15.38 -9.49 13.75
CA ILE A 61 -15.47 -9.58 12.29
C ILE A 61 -16.91 -9.31 11.86
N VAL A 62 -17.09 -8.40 10.92
CA VAL A 62 -18.36 -8.20 10.23
C VAL A 62 -18.24 -8.74 8.81
N VAL A 63 -19.13 -9.62 8.43
CA VAL A 63 -19.25 -10.22 7.11
C VAL A 63 -20.29 -9.47 6.29
N ILE A 64 -19.94 -9.12 5.05
CA ILE A 64 -20.85 -8.55 4.06
C ILE A 64 -20.82 -9.36 2.75
N THR A 65 -21.96 -9.47 2.05
CA THR A 65 -22.13 -10.31 0.86
C THR A 65 -23.13 -9.74 -0.16
N ALA A 66 -23.45 -8.44 -0.05
CA ALA A 66 -24.46 -7.78 -0.89
C ALA A 66 -25.85 -8.49 -0.86
N GLY A 67 -26.27 -8.93 0.34
CA GLY A 67 -27.58 -9.56 0.53
C GLY A 67 -27.64 -11.07 0.23
N ASP A 68 -26.54 -11.70 -0.19
CA ASP A 68 -26.47 -13.16 -0.33
C ASP A 68 -26.37 -13.83 1.06
N ALA A 69 -27.51 -14.27 1.58
CA ALA A 69 -27.61 -14.89 2.91
C ALA A 69 -26.93 -16.27 2.99
N ASP A 70 -26.88 -17.04 1.89
CA ASP A 70 -26.20 -18.33 1.86
C ASP A 70 -24.69 -18.13 1.92
N LEU A 71 -24.15 -17.23 1.12
CA LEU A 71 -22.75 -16.87 1.14
C LEU A 71 -22.31 -16.35 2.53
N ALA A 72 -23.12 -15.46 3.13
CA ALA A 72 -22.87 -14.91 4.46
C ALA A 72 -22.87 -16.01 5.54
N GLY A 73 -23.86 -16.91 5.51
CA GLY A 73 -23.96 -18.03 6.45
C GLY A 73 -22.77 -18.98 6.36
N ARG A 74 -22.37 -19.36 5.14
CA ARG A 74 -21.21 -20.22 4.90
C ARG A 74 -19.91 -19.57 5.35
N GLY A 75 -19.74 -18.29 5.09
CA GLY A 75 -18.56 -17.55 5.54
C GLY A 75 -18.46 -17.45 7.05
N ALA A 76 -19.58 -17.17 7.71
CA ALA A 76 -19.61 -17.11 9.18
C ALA A 76 -19.32 -18.47 9.83
N VAL A 77 -19.82 -19.57 9.26
CA VAL A 77 -19.47 -20.93 9.70
C VAL A 77 -17.98 -21.19 9.51
N ALA A 78 -17.44 -20.92 8.33
CA ALA A 78 -16.02 -21.13 8.04
C ALA A 78 -15.11 -20.34 9.00
N LEU A 79 -15.43 -19.08 9.29
CA LEU A 79 -14.70 -18.27 10.26
C LEU A 79 -14.76 -18.85 11.68
N THR A 80 -15.93 -19.34 12.09
CA THR A 80 -16.11 -19.97 13.41
C THR A 80 -15.31 -21.27 13.50
N ASP A 81 -15.30 -22.08 12.45
CA ASP A 81 -14.53 -23.34 12.36
C ASP A 81 -13.01 -23.07 12.39
N LEU A 82 -12.57 -21.92 11.88
CA LEU A 82 -11.18 -21.44 11.97
C LEU A 82 -10.82 -20.84 13.35
N GLY A 83 -11.80 -20.74 14.27
CA GLY A 83 -11.58 -20.31 15.66
C GLY A 83 -11.90 -18.85 15.95
N TYR A 84 -12.45 -18.08 15.00
CA TYR A 84 -12.89 -16.71 15.28
C TYR A 84 -14.14 -16.71 16.15
N SER A 85 -14.07 -15.98 17.28
CA SER A 85 -15.10 -16.06 18.32
C SER A 85 -16.20 -14.99 18.22
N ASP A 86 -15.95 -13.92 17.45
CA ASP A 86 -16.88 -12.78 17.32
C ASP A 86 -17.14 -12.48 15.84
N VAL A 87 -18.12 -13.18 15.27
CA VAL A 87 -18.49 -13.05 13.86
C VAL A 87 -19.95 -12.60 13.75
N THR A 88 -20.16 -11.45 13.12
CA THR A 88 -21.47 -10.82 12.88
C THR A 88 -21.71 -10.67 11.38
N ILE A 89 -22.96 -10.76 10.93
CA ILE A 89 -23.36 -10.51 9.54
C ILE A 89 -24.03 -9.14 9.45
N CYS A 90 -23.69 -8.36 8.39
CA CYS A 90 -24.43 -7.15 8.02
C CYS A 90 -25.21 -7.42 6.74
N PRO A 91 -26.47 -7.85 6.83
CA PRO A 91 -27.22 -8.40 5.68
C PRO A 91 -27.79 -7.31 4.78
N ASP A 92 -27.94 -6.07 5.24
CA ASP A 92 -28.58 -4.97 4.52
C ASP A 92 -27.63 -4.20 3.59
N THR A 93 -26.36 -4.61 3.48
CA THR A 93 -25.41 -4.03 2.53
C THR A 93 -25.59 -4.65 1.12
N PRO A 94 -25.48 -3.86 0.03
CA PRO A 94 -25.17 -2.43 -0.01
C PRO A 94 -26.39 -1.51 0.12
N ASP A 95 -27.61 -2.01 -0.01
CA ASP A 95 -28.84 -1.21 -0.11
C ASP A 95 -29.12 -0.42 1.15
N GLY A 96 -29.01 -1.03 2.33
CA GLY A 96 -29.15 -0.36 3.61
C GLY A 96 -28.10 0.71 3.85
N TRP A 97 -26.86 0.48 3.36
CA TRP A 97 -25.78 1.45 3.40
C TRP A 97 -26.12 2.72 2.61
N VAL A 98 -26.62 2.56 1.38
CA VAL A 98 -27.07 3.69 0.53
C VAL A 98 -28.29 4.37 1.13
N ALA A 99 -29.27 3.60 1.63
CA ALA A 99 -30.48 4.14 2.28
C ALA A 99 -30.15 4.96 3.53
N ALA A 100 -29.07 4.63 4.25
CA ALA A 100 -28.55 5.40 5.37
C ALA A 100 -27.74 6.64 4.93
N GLY A 101 -27.63 6.91 3.63
CA GLY A 101 -26.92 8.08 3.08
C GLY A 101 -25.41 7.92 2.94
N PHE A 102 -24.89 6.68 2.98
CA PHE A 102 -23.47 6.41 2.87
C PHE A 102 -23.05 6.08 1.42
N THR A 103 -21.79 6.38 1.08
CA THR A 103 -21.25 6.20 -0.27
C THR A 103 -20.72 4.80 -0.48
N LEU A 104 -20.97 4.24 -1.67
CA LEU A 104 -20.31 3.05 -2.20
C LEU A 104 -19.19 3.44 -3.18
N TYR A 105 -18.20 2.58 -3.28
CA TYR A 105 -17.03 2.76 -4.13
C TYR A 105 -16.92 1.65 -5.16
N SER A 106 -16.20 1.90 -6.25
CA SER A 106 -15.91 0.91 -7.29
C SER A 106 -14.43 0.82 -7.61
N GLY A 107 -13.99 -0.31 -8.11
CA GLY A 107 -12.58 -0.63 -8.41
C GLY A 107 -11.91 -1.37 -7.27
N ILE A 108 -10.59 -1.41 -7.27
CA ILE A 108 -9.74 -2.01 -6.23
C ILE A 108 -8.76 -0.98 -5.71
N ASN A 109 -8.16 -1.21 -4.54
CA ASN A 109 -7.22 -0.31 -3.87
C ASN A 109 -7.82 1.11 -3.67
N VAL A 110 -9.09 1.19 -3.34
CA VAL A 110 -9.79 2.47 -3.17
C VAL A 110 -9.19 3.31 -2.05
N PRO A 111 -8.81 2.76 -0.87
CA PRO A 111 -8.17 3.56 0.17
C PRO A 111 -6.90 4.27 -0.29
N SER A 112 -6.00 3.57 -1.00
CA SER A 112 -4.76 4.17 -1.49
C SER A 112 -4.99 5.18 -2.62
N LYS A 113 -5.99 4.97 -3.47
CA LYS A 113 -6.38 5.94 -4.50
C LYS A 113 -6.90 7.23 -3.86
N ALA A 114 -7.79 7.11 -2.88
CA ALA A 114 -8.29 8.26 -2.13
C ALA A 114 -7.15 9.00 -1.40
N PHE A 115 -6.20 8.26 -0.82
CA PHE A 115 -5.02 8.84 -0.20
C PHE A 115 -4.14 9.57 -1.22
N GLY A 116 -3.88 8.99 -2.39
CA GLY A 116 -3.11 9.64 -3.46
C GLY A 116 -3.74 10.95 -3.96
N GLU A 117 -5.07 10.99 -4.13
CA GLU A 117 -5.79 12.22 -4.48
C GLU A 117 -5.69 13.27 -3.35
N ALA A 118 -5.79 12.86 -2.09
CA ALA A 118 -5.63 13.75 -0.95
C ALA A 118 -4.22 14.34 -0.87
N VAL A 119 -3.18 13.52 -1.10
CA VAL A 119 -1.77 13.95 -1.14
C VAL A 119 -1.55 14.95 -2.27
N GLU A 120 -2.00 14.63 -3.49
CA GLU A 120 -1.86 15.54 -4.62
C GLU A 120 -2.56 16.89 -4.38
N HIS A 121 -3.79 16.83 -3.86
CA HIS A 121 -4.54 18.05 -3.55
C HIS A 121 -3.87 18.90 -2.46
N HIS A 122 -3.32 18.24 -1.41
CA HIS A 122 -2.71 18.93 -0.27
C HIS A 122 -1.36 19.56 -0.63
N TYR A 123 -0.51 18.83 -1.33
CA TYR A 123 0.88 19.24 -1.62
C TYR A 123 1.05 19.90 -2.99
N GLY A 124 0.10 19.72 -3.92
CA GLY A 124 0.26 20.17 -5.30
C GLY A 124 1.41 19.43 -6.00
N THR A 125 1.54 18.12 -5.79
CA THR A 125 2.64 17.30 -6.35
C THR A 125 2.77 17.55 -7.85
N PRO A 126 3.93 18.04 -8.35
CA PRO A 126 4.08 18.38 -9.76
C PRO A 126 3.95 17.16 -10.65
N ALA A 127 3.31 17.34 -11.80
CA ALA A 127 3.11 16.29 -12.79
C ALA A 127 3.60 16.71 -14.17
N LEU A 128 3.95 15.72 -15.01
CA LEU A 128 4.50 15.87 -16.36
C LEU A 128 3.75 14.95 -17.31
N HIS A 129 3.34 15.43 -18.47
CA HIS A 129 2.70 14.59 -19.49
C HIS A 129 3.71 13.68 -20.22
N ALA A 130 3.26 12.52 -20.70
CA ALA A 130 4.08 11.56 -21.42
C ALA A 130 4.79 12.17 -22.65
N SER A 131 4.10 13.03 -23.40
CA SER A 131 4.66 13.71 -24.58
C SER A 131 5.78 14.69 -24.23
N GLU A 132 5.69 15.35 -23.08
CA GLU A 132 6.73 16.26 -22.59
C GLU A 132 7.97 15.47 -22.14
N LEU A 133 7.78 14.37 -21.39
CA LEU A 133 8.88 13.48 -21.02
C LEU A 133 9.58 12.93 -22.26
N LYS A 134 8.81 12.45 -23.27
CA LYS A 134 9.37 11.97 -24.53
C LYS A 134 10.23 13.04 -25.23
N ALA A 135 9.72 14.26 -25.30
CA ALA A 135 10.46 15.37 -25.90
C ALA A 135 11.77 15.70 -25.14
N MET A 136 11.78 15.58 -23.81
CA MET A 136 12.99 15.76 -22.99
C MET A 136 13.99 14.64 -23.24
N GLN A 137 13.55 13.37 -23.29
CA GLN A 137 14.41 12.23 -23.64
C GLN A 137 15.03 12.38 -25.04
N ASP A 138 14.24 12.83 -26.03
CA ASP A 138 14.71 13.03 -27.42
C ASP A 138 15.77 14.14 -27.55
N ARG A 139 15.70 15.15 -26.68
CA ARG A 139 16.75 16.21 -26.61
C ARG A 139 17.98 15.77 -25.84
N GLY A 140 17.92 14.66 -25.09
CA GLY A 140 19.00 14.24 -24.20
C GLY A 140 19.12 15.11 -22.95
N ASP A 141 17.99 15.63 -22.45
CA ASP A 141 17.95 16.43 -21.23
C ASP A 141 18.46 15.57 -20.03
N ASP A 142 19.07 16.20 -19.04
CA ASP A 142 19.56 15.51 -17.84
C ASP A 142 18.38 15.12 -16.95
N LEU A 143 17.95 13.87 -17.05
CA LEU A 143 16.83 13.31 -16.29
C LEU A 143 17.01 11.81 -16.00
N VAL A 144 16.34 11.34 -14.96
CA VAL A 144 16.19 9.92 -14.64
C VAL A 144 14.72 9.58 -14.47
N VAL A 145 14.28 8.45 -15.04
CA VAL A 145 12.92 7.92 -14.89
C VAL A 145 12.95 6.73 -13.92
N LEU A 146 12.33 6.89 -12.75
CA LEU A 146 12.28 5.88 -11.70
C LEU A 146 10.89 5.22 -11.70
N ASP A 147 10.85 3.94 -12.04
CA ASP A 147 9.61 3.17 -12.08
C ASP A 147 9.30 2.59 -10.71
N SER A 148 8.29 3.14 -10.05
CA SER A 148 7.88 2.80 -8.67
C SER A 148 7.05 1.52 -8.55
N ARG A 149 6.81 0.83 -9.66
CA ARG A 149 6.08 -0.44 -9.69
C ARG A 149 6.95 -1.60 -9.19
N THR A 150 6.33 -2.78 -9.06
CA THR A 150 7.11 -4.00 -8.81
C THR A 150 8.05 -4.29 -9.98
N PHE A 151 9.16 -5.00 -9.70
CA PHE A 151 10.08 -5.42 -10.76
C PHE A 151 9.36 -6.26 -11.84
N ALA A 152 8.41 -7.12 -11.46
CA ALA A 152 7.65 -7.93 -12.41
C ALA A 152 6.80 -7.07 -13.37
N GLU A 153 6.17 -6.00 -12.88
CA GLU A 153 5.42 -5.05 -13.72
C GLU A 153 6.37 -4.30 -14.67
N TYR A 154 7.52 -3.84 -14.16
CA TYR A 154 8.55 -3.16 -14.94
C TYR A 154 9.12 -4.07 -16.04
N HIS A 155 9.49 -5.30 -15.69
CA HIS A 155 10.03 -6.28 -16.62
C HIS A 155 9.03 -6.65 -17.73
N ASN A 156 7.74 -6.75 -17.39
CA ASN A 156 6.70 -7.02 -18.37
C ASN A 156 6.58 -5.90 -19.40
N MET A 157 6.56 -4.64 -18.96
CA MET A 157 6.57 -3.46 -19.83
C MET A 157 7.03 -2.23 -19.05
N ASN A 158 7.81 -1.37 -19.67
CA ASN A 158 8.32 -0.14 -19.06
C ASN A 158 8.45 1.01 -20.06
N ILE A 159 8.58 2.22 -19.55
CA ILE A 159 8.92 3.40 -20.33
C ILE A 159 10.40 3.33 -20.69
N PRO A 160 10.80 3.65 -21.96
CA PRO A 160 12.20 3.67 -22.36
C PRO A 160 13.08 4.50 -21.42
N GLN A 161 14.29 4.01 -21.16
CA GLN A 161 15.28 4.58 -20.22
C GLN A 161 14.83 4.57 -18.75
N GLY A 162 13.71 3.91 -18.40
CA GLY A 162 13.29 3.76 -17.02
C GLY A 162 14.16 2.77 -16.24
N ILE A 163 14.31 3.02 -14.94
CA ILE A 163 14.99 2.15 -13.97
C ILE A 163 13.94 1.65 -12.98
N SER A 164 13.93 0.34 -12.71
CA SER A 164 13.05 -0.24 -11.68
C SER A 164 13.49 0.17 -10.28
N VAL A 165 12.67 0.96 -9.60
CA VAL A 165 12.88 1.43 -8.22
C VAL A 165 11.53 1.38 -7.51
N PRO A 166 11.09 0.22 -6.98
CA PRO A 166 9.83 0.08 -6.29
C PRO A 166 9.61 1.16 -5.24
N GLY A 167 8.37 1.61 -5.05
CA GLY A 167 8.05 2.82 -4.28
C GLY A 167 8.72 2.93 -2.92
N GLY A 168 8.89 1.81 -2.19
CA GLY A 168 9.62 1.79 -0.92
C GLY A 168 11.13 2.05 -1.04
N GLU A 169 11.72 1.83 -2.22
CA GLU A 169 13.14 2.05 -2.49
C GLU A 169 13.45 3.48 -2.97
N LEU A 170 12.46 4.26 -3.40
CA LEU A 170 12.69 5.58 -4.01
C LEU A 170 13.53 6.51 -3.15
N ALA A 171 13.07 6.83 -1.94
CA ALA A 171 13.80 7.74 -1.04
C ALA A 171 15.13 7.16 -0.56
N TYR A 172 15.26 5.83 -0.56
CA TYR A 172 16.47 5.11 -0.18
C TYR A 172 17.56 5.17 -1.26
N ARG A 173 17.17 5.19 -2.56
CA ARG A 173 18.06 5.03 -3.70
C ARG A 173 18.28 6.29 -4.54
N VAL A 174 17.38 7.25 -4.46
CA VAL A 174 17.33 8.37 -5.41
C VAL A 174 18.61 9.20 -5.46
N ARG A 175 19.32 9.38 -4.31
CA ARG A 175 20.56 10.16 -4.27
C ARG A 175 21.69 9.53 -5.09
N ASP A 176 21.75 8.20 -5.15
CA ASP A 176 22.75 7.48 -5.94
C ASP A 176 22.37 7.41 -7.43
N LEU A 177 21.06 7.42 -7.73
CA LEU A 177 20.53 7.36 -9.08
C LEU A 177 20.47 8.74 -9.76
N ALA A 178 20.44 9.81 -8.99
CA ALA A 178 20.48 11.19 -9.45
C ALA A 178 21.52 11.99 -8.65
N PRO A 179 22.82 11.74 -8.82
CA PRO A 179 23.88 12.33 -8.01
C PRO A 179 24.12 13.82 -8.29
N SER A 180 23.74 14.32 -9.48
CA SER A 180 23.75 15.74 -9.79
C SER A 180 22.46 16.39 -9.32
N GLU A 181 22.55 17.52 -8.61
CA GLU A 181 21.37 18.27 -8.14
C GLU A 181 20.52 18.82 -9.31
N GLU A 182 21.10 18.96 -10.49
CA GLU A 182 20.45 19.44 -11.71
C GLU A 182 19.62 18.35 -12.41
N THR A 183 19.89 17.06 -12.13
CA THR A 183 19.18 15.95 -12.76
C THR A 183 17.71 15.96 -12.36
N LEU A 184 16.81 16.03 -13.36
CA LEU A 184 15.38 15.92 -13.13
C LEU A 184 14.99 14.49 -12.75
N VAL A 185 14.32 14.30 -11.63
CA VAL A 185 13.79 13.01 -11.19
C VAL A 185 12.32 12.88 -11.61
N VAL A 186 12.02 11.93 -12.49
CA VAL A 186 10.66 11.63 -12.94
C VAL A 186 10.23 10.29 -12.33
N VAL A 187 9.17 10.31 -11.52
CA VAL A 187 8.63 9.08 -10.90
C VAL A 187 7.47 8.55 -11.75
N ASN A 188 7.61 7.32 -12.23
CA ASN A 188 6.61 6.61 -13.03
C ASN A 188 5.91 5.52 -12.23
N CYS A 189 4.66 5.17 -12.65
CA CYS A 189 3.97 3.95 -12.24
C CYS A 189 3.06 3.42 -13.36
N ALA A 190 2.12 2.54 -13.07
CA ALA A 190 1.18 2.03 -14.08
C ALA A 190 0.15 3.08 -14.52
N GLY A 191 -0.33 3.89 -13.59
CA GLY A 191 -1.37 4.90 -13.80
C GLY A 191 -1.04 6.18 -13.04
N ARG A 192 -1.64 6.41 -11.87
CA ARG A 192 -1.55 7.71 -11.19
C ARG A 192 -1.03 7.62 -9.76
N THR A 193 -1.66 6.84 -8.90
CA THR A 193 -1.49 6.88 -7.43
C THR A 193 -0.04 6.69 -6.98
N ARG A 194 0.64 5.63 -7.45
CA ARG A 194 2.02 5.34 -7.03
C ARG A 194 3.04 6.38 -7.51
N SER A 195 2.83 7.00 -8.69
CA SER A 195 3.73 8.07 -9.15
C SER A 195 3.55 9.34 -8.33
N ILE A 196 2.32 9.70 -7.94
CA ILE A 196 2.05 10.84 -7.06
C ILE A 196 2.68 10.60 -5.68
N LEU A 197 2.32 9.47 -5.03
CA LEU A 197 2.84 9.14 -3.70
C LEU A 197 4.36 8.99 -3.69
N GLY A 198 4.92 8.34 -4.71
CA GLY A 198 6.37 8.16 -4.84
C GLY A 198 7.10 9.48 -5.08
N ALA A 199 6.61 10.34 -5.97
CA ALA A 199 7.19 11.67 -6.19
C ALA A 199 7.11 12.54 -4.93
N GLN A 200 5.96 12.57 -4.25
CA GLN A 200 5.80 13.32 -3.02
C GLN A 200 6.68 12.78 -1.89
N SER A 201 6.81 11.46 -1.77
CA SER A 201 7.72 10.83 -0.82
C SER A 201 9.18 11.29 -1.03
N VAL A 202 9.64 11.33 -2.29
CA VAL A 202 10.99 11.82 -2.63
C VAL A 202 11.13 13.33 -2.37
N ILE A 203 10.10 14.14 -2.64
CA ILE A 203 10.08 15.57 -2.28
C ILE A 203 10.19 15.74 -0.77
N ASN A 204 9.40 15.00 0.01
CA ASN A 204 9.44 15.03 1.48
C ASN A 204 10.80 14.56 2.03
N ALA A 205 11.47 13.64 1.33
CA ALA A 205 12.84 13.23 1.65
C ALA A 205 13.85 14.40 1.56
N GLY A 206 13.50 15.51 0.90
CA GLY A 206 14.28 16.73 0.87
C GLY A 206 15.57 16.60 0.05
N ILE A 207 15.53 15.89 -1.07
CA ILE A 207 16.61 15.91 -2.04
C ILE A 207 16.64 17.27 -2.75
N PRO A 208 17.82 17.74 -3.21
CA PRO A 208 17.91 19.03 -3.90
C PRO A 208 17.31 19.01 -5.32
N ASN A 209 17.19 17.84 -5.89
CA ASN A 209 16.70 17.63 -7.25
C ASN A 209 15.24 18.07 -7.43
N LYS A 210 14.90 18.56 -8.61
CA LYS A 210 13.51 18.70 -9.02
C LYS A 210 12.88 17.32 -9.22
N VAL A 211 11.73 17.06 -8.58
CA VAL A 211 11.00 15.78 -8.65
C VAL A 211 9.62 16.01 -9.24
N ILE A 212 9.21 15.16 -10.18
CA ILE A 212 7.93 15.27 -10.89
C ILE A 212 7.32 13.87 -11.04
N ALA A 213 6.01 13.75 -10.85
CA ALA A 213 5.26 12.53 -11.16
C ALA A 213 4.96 12.46 -12.68
N LEU A 214 5.07 11.29 -13.30
CA LEU A 214 4.55 11.10 -14.65
C LEU A 214 3.03 10.93 -14.60
N GLU A 215 2.32 11.83 -15.25
CA GLU A 215 0.86 11.80 -15.31
C GLU A 215 0.36 10.55 -16.06
N ASN A 216 -0.57 9.84 -15.45
CA ASN A 216 -1.12 8.58 -15.94
C ASN A 216 -0.07 7.47 -16.23
N GLY A 217 1.18 7.67 -15.84
CA GLY A 217 2.23 6.66 -15.83
C GLY A 217 2.41 5.92 -17.18
N THR A 218 2.70 4.63 -17.11
CA THR A 218 2.86 3.75 -18.29
C THR A 218 1.59 3.70 -19.16
N MET A 219 0.40 3.81 -18.55
CA MET A 219 -0.86 3.89 -19.31
C MET A 219 -0.94 5.18 -20.11
N GLY A 220 -0.60 6.33 -19.51
CA GLY A 220 -0.55 7.62 -20.21
C GLY A 220 0.45 7.63 -21.37
N TRP A 221 1.61 6.99 -21.18
CA TRP A 221 2.62 6.80 -22.23
C TRP A 221 2.05 6.02 -23.41
N HIS A 222 1.40 4.88 -23.16
CA HIS A 222 0.78 4.06 -24.19
C HIS A 222 -0.37 4.78 -24.90
N LEU A 223 -1.23 5.46 -24.19
CA LEU A 223 -2.35 6.22 -24.74
C LEU A 223 -1.90 7.42 -25.59
N ALA A 224 -0.71 7.97 -25.33
CA ALA A 224 -0.07 8.97 -26.19
C ALA A 224 0.50 8.38 -27.50
N GLY A 225 0.35 7.08 -27.74
CA GLY A 225 0.87 6.39 -28.93
C GLY A 225 2.37 6.15 -28.90
N LEU A 226 2.99 6.22 -27.73
CA LEU A 226 4.43 6.02 -27.54
C LEU A 226 4.73 4.55 -27.28
N GLU A 227 5.88 4.08 -27.78
CA GLU A 227 6.29 2.69 -27.64
C GLU A 227 6.81 2.39 -26.24
N LEU A 228 6.44 1.22 -25.71
CA LEU A 228 6.93 0.66 -24.46
C LEU A 228 8.05 -0.35 -24.73
N GLU A 229 8.98 -0.47 -23.81
CA GLU A 229 9.96 -1.56 -23.79
C GLU A 229 9.45 -2.74 -22.98
N HIS A 230 9.99 -3.93 -23.26
CA HIS A 230 9.64 -5.19 -22.60
C HIS A 230 10.90 -5.97 -22.25
N GLY A 231 10.85 -6.75 -21.17
CA GLY A 231 11.93 -7.63 -20.76
C GLY A 231 13.17 -6.92 -20.21
N ARG A 232 13.08 -5.62 -19.89
CA ARG A 232 14.21 -4.87 -19.30
C ARG A 232 14.46 -5.33 -17.86
N THR A 233 15.74 -5.23 -17.46
CA THR A 233 16.20 -5.68 -16.14
C THR A 233 16.97 -4.60 -15.38
N ASP A 234 16.92 -3.35 -15.87
CA ASP A 234 17.61 -2.23 -15.22
C ASP A 234 16.94 -1.93 -13.88
N ARG A 235 17.72 -2.01 -12.82
CA ARG A 235 17.26 -1.73 -11.45
C ARG A 235 18.36 -1.07 -10.64
N PHE A 236 18.00 -0.54 -9.48
CA PHE A 236 18.96 0.02 -8.53
C PHE A 236 20.02 -1.02 -8.14
N PRO A 237 21.24 -0.59 -7.78
CA PRO A 237 22.29 -1.47 -7.30
C PRO A 237 21.87 -2.23 -6.02
N SER A 238 22.31 -3.48 -5.87
CA SER A 238 22.12 -4.25 -4.64
C SER A 238 23.00 -3.74 -3.50
N GLY A 239 22.58 -4.01 -2.25
CA GLY A 239 23.25 -3.54 -1.04
C GLY A 239 22.81 -2.13 -0.62
N ASP A 240 23.50 -1.57 0.37
CA ASP A 240 23.21 -0.22 0.85
C ASP A 240 23.63 0.85 -0.18
N PRO A 241 22.92 1.99 -0.24
CA PRO A 241 23.32 3.10 -1.08
C PRO A 241 24.64 3.73 -0.63
N GLU A 242 25.42 4.29 -1.55
CA GLU A 242 26.63 5.05 -1.22
C GLU A 242 26.31 6.27 -0.34
N SER A 243 25.11 6.85 -0.52
CA SER A 243 24.59 7.98 0.25
C SER A 243 23.92 7.60 1.58
N LEU A 244 24.21 6.44 2.15
CA LEU A 244 23.53 5.90 3.34
C LEU A 244 23.44 6.86 4.51
N ASP A 245 24.55 7.54 4.87
CA ASP A 245 24.57 8.47 6.01
C ASP A 245 23.59 9.64 5.82
N ALA A 246 23.53 10.21 4.60
CA ALA A 246 22.59 11.27 4.27
C ALA A 246 21.14 10.77 4.31
N THR A 247 20.92 9.53 3.90
CA THR A 247 19.62 8.89 3.89
C THR A 247 19.14 8.57 5.31
N ILE A 248 20.03 8.17 6.20
CA ILE A 248 19.74 7.99 7.63
C ILE A 248 19.39 9.34 8.28
N ALA A 249 20.14 10.40 8.00
CA ALA A 249 19.84 11.74 8.52
C ALA A 249 18.46 12.23 8.04
N MET A 250 18.09 11.95 6.79
CA MET A 250 16.77 12.21 6.25
C MET A 250 15.69 11.42 7.02
N ARG A 251 15.89 10.11 7.25
CA ARG A 251 14.98 9.28 8.04
C ARG A 251 14.72 9.89 9.42
N ASP A 252 15.76 10.30 10.14
CA ASP A 252 15.64 10.85 11.49
C ASP A 252 14.82 12.16 11.48
N ARG A 253 15.02 13.01 10.47
CA ARG A 253 14.23 14.21 10.27
C ARG A 253 12.74 13.90 10.01
N ILE A 254 12.45 13.02 9.08
CA ILE A 254 11.07 12.62 8.75
C ILE A 254 10.38 11.98 9.96
N ALA A 255 11.07 11.08 10.66
CA ALA A 255 10.51 10.46 11.87
C ALA A 255 10.13 11.51 12.93
N ALA A 256 10.99 12.50 13.15
CA ALA A 256 10.73 13.56 14.12
C ALA A 256 9.58 14.50 13.67
N GLU A 257 9.53 14.87 12.38
CA GLU A 257 8.50 15.74 11.83
C GLU A 257 7.10 15.12 11.86
N HIS A 258 7.01 13.79 11.64
CA HIS A 258 5.74 13.08 11.47
C HIS A 258 5.39 12.14 12.63
N GLY A 259 6.17 12.14 13.71
CA GLY A 259 5.90 11.33 14.89
C GLY A 259 6.02 9.82 14.65
N VAL A 260 6.88 9.40 13.72
CA VAL A 260 7.14 7.97 13.48
C VAL A 260 8.01 7.44 14.61
N GLU A 261 7.45 6.53 15.40
CA GLU A 261 8.15 5.94 16.54
C GLU A 261 8.95 4.70 16.14
N THR A 262 10.13 4.56 16.72
CA THR A 262 10.94 3.33 16.62
C THR A 262 10.81 2.53 17.91
N ILE A 263 10.57 1.23 17.80
CA ILE A 263 10.53 0.34 18.96
C ILE A 263 11.75 -0.59 18.96
N ASP A 264 12.20 -0.96 20.16
CA ASP A 264 13.25 -1.94 20.35
C ASP A 264 12.70 -3.38 20.49
N ARG A 265 13.61 -4.35 20.61
CA ARG A 265 13.26 -5.76 20.78
C ARG A 265 12.43 -6.03 22.03
N ALA A 266 12.68 -5.28 23.11
CA ALA A 266 11.97 -5.47 24.37
C ALA A 266 10.50 -5.02 24.21
N ARG A 267 10.27 -3.88 23.59
CA ARG A 267 8.93 -3.38 23.28
C ARG A 267 8.18 -4.30 22.30
N LEU A 268 8.89 -4.82 21.29
CA LEU A 268 8.30 -5.80 20.38
C LEU A 268 7.86 -7.08 21.12
N ALA A 269 8.72 -7.62 22.00
CA ALA A 269 8.39 -8.81 22.79
C ALA A 269 7.19 -8.57 23.73
N GLU A 270 7.08 -7.39 24.32
CA GLU A 270 5.90 -6.97 25.08
C GLU A 270 4.63 -7.01 24.20
N TRP A 271 4.65 -6.38 23.03
CA TRP A 271 3.51 -6.37 22.12
C TRP A 271 3.14 -7.76 21.59
N GLN A 272 4.12 -8.62 21.37
CA GLN A 272 3.88 -10.01 21.00
C GLN A 272 3.17 -10.79 22.12
N SER A 273 3.50 -10.52 23.39
CA SER A 273 2.83 -11.13 24.55
C SER A 273 1.38 -10.65 24.72
N GLU A 274 1.03 -9.50 24.17
CA GLU A 274 -0.30 -8.90 24.19
C GLU A 274 -1.14 -9.23 22.93
N ALA A 275 -0.62 -10.03 22.00
CA ALA A 275 -1.25 -10.26 20.70
C ALA A 275 -2.63 -10.95 20.77
N GLU A 276 -2.98 -11.60 21.87
CA GLU A 276 -4.33 -12.12 22.11
C GLU A 276 -5.33 -11.00 22.44
N GLY A 277 -4.87 -9.88 23.00
CA GLY A 277 -5.70 -8.73 23.38
C GLY A 277 -5.73 -7.61 22.34
N ARG A 278 -4.68 -7.48 21.52
CA ARG A 278 -4.55 -6.45 20.49
C ARG A 278 -3.87 -6.97 19.24
N THR A 279 -4.44 -6.70 18.09
CA THR A 279 -3.90 -7.11 16.78
C THR A 279 -2.50 -6.55 16.55
N LEU A 280 -1.57 -7.40 16.09
CA LEU A 280 -0.19 -7.03 15.77
C LEU A 280 0.19 -7.54 14.39
N TYR A 281 0.63 -6.63 13.52
CA TYR A 281 1.20 -6.93 12.22
C TYR A 281 2.70 -6.69 12.24
N LEU A 282 3.48 -7.67 11.76
CA LEU A 282 4.92 -7.55 11.56
C LEU A 282 5.19 -7.59 10.05
N LEU A 283 5.49 -6.45 9.45
CA LEU A 283 5.60 -6.28 8.01
C LEU A 283 7.01 -5.85 7.63
N ASP A 284 7.71 -6.69 6.90
CA ASP A 284 9.03 -6.39 6.36
C ASP A 284 8.87 -5.63 5.04
N VAL A 285 9.31 -4.37 5.03
CA VAL A 285 9.09 -3.43 3.93
C VAL A 285 10.25 -3.37 2.93
N ARG A 286 11.26 -4.20 3.12
CA ARG A 286 12.43 -4.33 2.25
C ARG A 286 12.07 -4.98 0.91
N ASP A 287 13.06 -5.04 0.02
CA ASP A 287 12.97 -5.80 -1.22
C ASP A 287 12.70 -7.29 -0.92
N PRO A 288 11.87 -7.99 -1.73
CA PRO A 288 11.58 -9.41 -1.52
C PRO A 288 12.81 -10.32 -1.50
N ASP A 289 13.88 -9.99 -2.22
CA ASP A 289 15.12 -10.76 -2.23
C ASP A 289 15.87 -10.61 -0.89
N GLU A 290 15.83 -9.44 -0.27
CA GLU A 290 16.38 -9.20 1.07
C GLU A 290 15.60 -10.00 2.12
N PHE A 291 14.26 -9.97 2.06
CA PHE A 291 13.40 -10.78 2.92
C PHE A 291 13.71 -12.27 2.80
N ALA A 292 13.86 -12.79 1.58
CA ALA A 292 14.17 -14.19 1.31
C ALA A 292 15.53 -14.61 1.85
N THR A 293 16.51 -13.70 1.90
CA THR A 293 17.85 -13.96 2.44
C THR A 293 17.82 -14.09 3.97
N GLY A 294 16.93 -13.33 4.65
CA GLY A 294 16.75 -13.41 6.10
C GLY A 294 15.78 -12.36 6.59
N HIS A 295 14.88 -12.74 7.49
CA HIS A 295 13.85 -11.86 8.04
C HIS A 295 13.56 -12.17 9.52
N LEU A 296 12.88 -11.26 10.19
CA LEU A 296 12.43 -11.46 11.56
C LEU A 296 11.40 -12.59 11.62
N PRO A 297 11.56 -13.61 12.50
CA PRO A 297 10.56 -14.66 12.63
C PRO A 297 9.15 -14.11 12.91
N GLY A 298 8.17 -14.60 12.15
CA GLY A 298 6.78 -14.14 12.24
C GLY A 298 6.46 -12.89 11.40
N SER A 299 7.46 -12.25 10.78
CA SER A 299 7.19 -11.17 9.84
C SER A 299 6.77 -11.70 8.46
N ARG A 300 6.12 -10.82 7.70
CA ARG A 300 5.70 -11.08 6.32
C ARG A 300 6.35 -10.07 5.39
N SER A 301 6.72 -10.50 4.18
CA SER A 301 7.16 -9.57 3.14
C SER A 301 5.99 -8.70 2.68
N ALA A 302 6.18 -7.40 2.81
CA ALA A 302 5.24 -6.36 2.41
C ALA A 302 6.02 -5.12 1.92
N PRO A 303 6.68 -5.18 0.75
CA PRO A 303 7.50 -4.09 0.24
C PRO A 303 6.78 -2.74 0.33
N GLY A 304 7.41 -1.72 0.90
CA GLY A 304 6.75 -0.50 1.39
C GLY A 304 5.83 0.16 0.38
N GLY A 305 6.26 0.34 -0.88
CA GLY A 305 5.42 0.92 -1.92
C GLY A 305 4.19 0.08 -2.27
N GLN A 306 4.28 -1.26 -2.17
CA GLN A 306 3.14 -2.16 -2.39
C GLN A 306 2.22 -2.18 -1.16
N LEU A 307 2.78 -2.09 0.04
CA LEU A 307 2.00 -2.00 1.27
C LEU A 307 1.11 -0.74 1.27
N VAL A 308 1.66 0.42 0.91
CA VAL A 308 0.89 1.66 0.80
C VAL A 308 -0.17 1.59 -0.30
N GLN A 309 0.16 0.99 -1.45
CA GLN A 309 -0.79 0.87 -2.56
C GLN A 309 -1.95 -0.07 -2.27
N ALA A 310 -1.71 -1.14 -1.55
CA ALA A 310 -2.66 -2.22 -1.33
C ALA A 310 -2.73 -2.60 0.15
N THR A 311 -2.91 -1.59 1.01
CA THR A 311 -2.98 -1.74 2.46
C THR A 311 -4.09 -2.73 2.86
N ASP A 312 -5.25 -2.65 2.21
CA ASP A 312 -6.39 -3.53 2.38
C ASP A 312 -6.11 -5.01 2.03
N PHE A 313 -5.08 -5.29 1.23
CA PHE A 313 -4.59 -6.65 0.98
C PHE A 313 -3.60 -7.16 2.03
N GLN A 314 -3.12 -6.31 2.91
CA GLN A 314 -2.12 -6.67 3.92
C GLN A 314 -2.65 -6.56 5.35
N ILE A 315 -3.56 -5.63 5.59
CA ILE A 315 -4.06 -5.25 6.91
C ILE A 315 -5.58 -5.27 6.85
N GLY A 316 -6.20 -6.23 7.52
CA GLY A 316 -7.65 -6.38 7.55
C GLY A 316 -8.31 -5.75 8.78
N VAL A 317 -7.51 -5.30 9.77
CA VAL A 317 -8.00 -4.74 11.03
C VAL A 317 -7.47 -3.31 11.18
N PRO A 318 -8.29 -2.29 10.93
CA PRO A 318 -7.97 -0.91 11.30
C PRO A 318 -7.65 -0.79 12.79
N ASN A 319 -6.84 0.20 13.16
CA ASN A 319 -6.41 0.49 14.53
C ASN A 319 -5.56 -0.61 15.22
N GLY A 320 -5.21 -1.70 14.52
CA GLY A 320 -4.23 -2.68 14.96
C GLY A 320 -2.82 -2.06 15.04
N ARG A 321 -1.94 -2.68 15.83
CA ARG A 321 -0.51 -2.32 15.88
C ARG A 321 0.17 -2.78 14.59
N ILE A 322 0.90 -1.88 13.94
CA ILE A 322 1.68 -2.17 12.73
C ILE A 322 3.14 -1.88 13.03
N VAL A 323 3.98 -2.90 12.91
CA VAL A 323 5.44 -2.79 13.02
C VAL A 323 6.04 -3.01 11.64
N LEU A 324 6.68 -1.97 11.11
CA LEU A 324 7.40 -2.02 9.85
C LEU A 324 8.87 -2.36 10.13
N ILE A 325 9.41 -3.32 9.37
CA ILE A 325 10.75 -3.88 9.59
C ILE A 325 11.65 -3.53 8.41
N ASP A 326 12.81 -2.97 8.72
CA ASP A 326 13.83 -2.58 7.76
C ASP A 326 15.20 -2.53 8.45
N ASP A 327 16.28 -2.86 7.75
CA ASP A 327 17.64 -2.91 8.31
C ASP A 327 18.15 -1.53 8.75
N THR A 328 17.86 -0.51 7.92
CA THR A 328 18.31 0.87 8.16
C THR A 328 17.21 1.76 8.76
N GLY A 329 15.98 1.30 8.77
CA GLY A 329 14.79 2.04 9.17
C GLY A 329 14.33 3.11 8.16
N VAL A 330 15.05 3.32 7.05
CA VAL A 330 14.72 4.35 6.05
C VAL A 330 13.42 4.02 5.32
N ARG A 331 13.34 2.81 4.75
CA ARG A 331 12.15 2.33 4.04
C ARG A 331 10.94 2.21 4.98
N ALA A 332 11.18 1.75 6.21
CA ALA A 332 10.14 1.67 7.24
C ALA A 332 9.57 3.05 7.60
N THR A 333 10.44 4.04 7.84
CA THR A 333 10.01 5.41 8.14
C THR A 333 9.24 6.03 6.99
N MET A 334 9.73 5.89 5.75
CA MET A 334 9.07 6.44 4.56
C MET A 334 7.74 5.73 4.25
N THR A 335 7.61 4.46 4.61
CA THR A 335 6.35 3.71 4.47
C THR A 335 5.34 4.11 5.55
N ALA A 336 5.80 4.43 6.76
CA ALA A 336 4.95 4.89 7.87
C ALA A 336 4.47 6.33 7.68
N HIS A 337 5.32 7.20 7.12
CA HIS A 337 5.00 8.60 6.77
C HIS A 337 4.01 8.67 5.62
#